data_49a6959257180a9468182c413fd18930
#
_entry.id   49a6959257180a9468182c413fd18930
#
_cell.length_a   1.000
_cell.length_b   1.000
_cell.length_c   1.000
_cell.angle_alpha   90.00
_cell.angle_beta   90.00
_cell.angle_gamma   90.00
#
_symmetry.space_group_name_H-M   'P 1'
#
loop_
_entity.id
_entity.type
_entity.pdbx_description
1 polymer ?
#
loop_
_entity_poly.entity_id
_entity_poly.type
_entity_poly.pdbx_seq_one_letter_code
_entity_poly.pdbx_strand_id
1 'polypeptide(L)'
;MEEKRTGLFENGLIWFGAGVSLAEILTGTYFAPLGFGKGVLAIIIGHIIGCMMLFLAGVIGGKTRRSAMETVKDSFGIHGGQLFAVLNVLQLAGWTAIMIYDGALAAQGIFQAGQWIWCLLIGVLIIVWILIRITNLGKFNTVAMAALFILTLILAKVIFFNGTASVVQDEAMSFGAAVELAVAMPLSWL
;
A
#
# COMPACT_ATOMS: atom_id res chain seq x y z
N MET A 1 21.45 18.22 16.62
CA MET A 1 21.47 16.93 15.86
C MET A 1 21.09 17.29 14.45
N GLU A 2 21.99 17.09 13.48
CA GLU A 2 21.64 17.27 12.07
C GLU A 2 20.56 16.26 11.69
N GLU A 3 19.44 16.75 11.24
CA GLU A 3 18.34 15.94 10.72
C GLU A 3 18.81 15.25 9.43
N LYS A 4 19.12 13.97 9.52
CA LYS A 4 19.58 13.17 8.38
C LYS A 4 18.43 13.06 7.36
N ARG A 5 18.51 13.83 6.29
CA ARG A 5 17.51 13.80 5.21
C ARG A 5 17.71 12.55 4.36
N THR A 6 16.62 11.85 4.07
CA THR A 6 16.63 10.74 3.10
C THR A 6 16.94 11.27 1.70
N GLY A 7 17.80 10.56 0.96
CA GLY A 7 18.13 10.89 -0.42
C GLY A 7 16.95 10.64 -1.38
N LEU A 8 17.00 11.22 -2.56
CA LEU A 8 15.98 11.00 -3.61
C LEU A 8 15.85 9.52 -3.99
N PHE A 9 16.97 8.79 -4.05
CA PHE A 9 16.96 7.36 -4.35
C PHE A 9 16.29 6.54 -3.23
N GLU A 10 16.60 6.84 -1.97
CA GLU A 10 15.98 6.17 -0.82
C GLU A 10 14.47 6.43 -0.78
N ASN A 11 14.05 7.68 -1.03
CA ASN A 11 12.64 8.01 -1.14
C ASN A 11 11.97 7.27 -2.32
N GLY A 12 12.63 7.19 -3.47
CA GLY A 12 12.13 6.43 -4.61
C GLY A 12 11.93 4.94 -4.29
N LEU A 13 12.86 4.32 -3.54
CA LEU A 13 12.73 2.92 -3.11
C LEU A 13 11.57 2.74 -2.11
N ILE A 14 11.40 3.67 -1.17
CA ILE A 14 10.28 3.61 -0.21
C ILE A 14 8.95 3.67 -0.95
N TRP A 15 8.79 4.65 -1.85
CA TRP A 15 7.55 4.81 -2.61
C TRP A 15 7.31 3.70 -3.62
N PHE A 16 8.37 3.13 -4.22
CA PHE A 16 8.24 1.94 -5.05
C PHE A 16 7.73 0.75 -4.24
N GLY A 17 8.30 0.52 -3.04
CA GLY A 17 7.86 -0.58 -2.17
C GLY A 17 6.45 -0.38 -1.62
N ALA A 18 6.03 0.87 -1.42
CA ALA A 18 4.67 1.18 -1.04
C ALA A 18 3.69 0.97 -2.21
N GLY A 19 4.01 1.45 -3.43
CA GLY A 19 3.13 1.36 -4.60
C GLY A 19 3.10 0.00 -5.29
N VAL A 20 4.05 -0.90 -4.99
CA VAL A 20 4.12 -2.25 -5.53
C VAL A 20 4.21 -3.24 -4.38
N SER A 21 3.16 -3.34 -3.59
CA SER A 21 3.06 -4.29 -2.49
C SER A 21 2.11 -5.43 -2.84
N LEU A 22 2.09 -6.46 -1.99
CA LEU A 22 1.16 -7.57 -2.14
C LEU A 22 -0.30 -7.09 -2.08
N ALA A 23 -0.60 -6.12 -1.20
CA ALA A 23 -1.94 -5.57 -1.06
C ALA A 23 -2.41 -4.86 -2.33
N GLU A 24 -1.55 -4.06 -2.99
CA GLU A 24 -1.88 -3.40 -4.26
C GLU A 24 -2.08 -4.41 -5.40
N ILE A 25 -1.25 -5.46 -5.44
CA ILE A 25 -1.40 -6.54 -6.43
C ILE A 25 -2.74 -7.27 -6.22
N LEU A 26 -3.09 -7.61 -4.99
CA LEU A 26 -4.37 -8.24 -4.66
C LEU A 26 -5.55 -7.31 -4.94
N THR A 27 -5.46 -6.02 -4.58
CA THR A 27 -6.48 -5.02 -4.92
C THR A 27 -6.68 -4.93 -6.43
N GLY A 28 -5.60 -5.05 -7.22
CA GLY A 28 -5.67 -5.11 -8.67
C GLY A 28 -6.58 -6.22 -9.20
N THR A 29 -6.73 -7.33 -8.49
CA THR A 29 -7.61 -8.44 -8.90
C THR A 29 -9.08 -8.08 -8.85
N TYR A 30 -9.51 -7.14 -7.99
CA TYR A 30 -10.90 -6.69 -7.91
C TYR A 30 -11.39 -5.96 -9.17
N PHE A 31 -10.48 -5.47 -10.02
CA PHE A 31 -10.82 -4.84 -11.29
C PHE A 31 -11.07 -5.86 -12.41
N ALA A 32 -10.74 -7.12 -12.20
CA ALA A 32 -10.85 -8.17 -13.21
C ALA A 32 -12.26 -8.33 -13.81
N PRO A 33 -13.39 -8.18 -13.05
CA PRO A 33 -14.73 -8.28 -13.59
C PRO A 33 -15.05 -7.24 -14.67
N LEU A 34 -14.36 -6.09 -14.69
CA LEU A 34 -14.55 -5.04 -15.72
C LEU A 34 -13.88 -5.38 -17.05
N GLY A 35 -13.03 -6.40 -17.08
CA GLY A 35 -12.13 -6.67 -18.18
C GLY A 35 -10.97 -5.69 -18.24
N PHE A 36 -9.90 -6.06 -18.96
CA PHE A 36 -8.63 -5.35 -18.97
C PHE A 36 -8.74 -3.86 -19.31
N GLY A 37 -9.43 -3.52 -20.41
CA GLY A 37 -9.50 -2.12 -20.89
C GLY A 37 -10.22 -1.18 -19.91
N LYS A 38 -11.39 -1.57 -19.43
CA LYS A 38 -12.17 -0.75 -18.47
C LYS A 38 -11.49 -0.74 -17.09
N GLY A 39 -10.93 -1.86 -16.66
CA GLY A 39 -10.18 -1.93 -15.40
C GLY A 39 -8.99 -0.98 -15.38
N VAL A 40 -8.14 -1.01 -16.42
CA VAL A 40 -7.01 -0.09 -16.56
C VAL A 40 -7.47 1.37 -16.64
N LEU A 41 -8.54 1.66 -17.38
CA LEU A 41 -9.08 3.02 -17.45
C LEU A 41 -9.56 3.53 -16.09
N ALA A 42 -10.28 2.69 -15.32
CA ALA A 42 -10.71 3.03 -13.97
C ALA A 42 -9.52 3.31 -13.04
N ILE A 43 -8.48 2.47 -13.11
CA ILE A 43 -7.25 2.64 -12.33
C ILE A 43 -6.56 3.97 -12.69
N ILE A 44 -6.40 4.28 -13.98
CA ILE A 44 -5.76 5.53 -14.41
C ILE A 44 -6.54 6.75 -13.90
N ILE A 45 -7.85 6.78 -14.11
CA ILE A 45 -8.70 7.90 -13.67
C ILE A 45 -8.63 8.05 -12.15
N GLY A 46 -8.80 6.95 -11.41
CA GLY A 46 -8.77 6.96 -9.96
C GLY A 46 -7.42 7.41 -9.39
N HIS A 47 -6.32 6.91 -9.96
CA HIS A 47 -4.98 7.31 -9.53
C HIS A 47 -4.65 8.77 -9.89
N ILE A 48 -5.11 9.29 -11.02
CA ILE A 48 -4.94 10.72 -11.32
C ILE A 48 -5.58 11.57 -10.22
N ILE A 49 -6.81 11.24 -9.81
CA ILE A 49 -7.53 11.98 -8.76
C ILE A 49 -6.85 11.76 -7.40
N GLY A 50 -6.64 10.52 -6.98
CA GLY A 50 -6.09 10.17 -5.67
C GLY A 50 -4.64 10.67 -5.49
N CYS A 51 -3.78 10.49 -6.50
CA CYS A 51 -2.41 10.96 -6.45
C CYS A 51 -2.31 12.50 -6.48
N MET A 52 -3.23 13.20 -7.16
CA MET A 52 -3.29 14.65 -7.10
C MET A 52 -3.56 15.13 -5.67
N MET A 53 -4.52 14.50 -4.97
CA MET A 53 -4.81 14.83 -3.58
C MET A 53 -3.64 14.50 -2.66
N LEU A 54 -3.02 13.32 -2.81
CA LEU A 54 -1.82 12.93 -2.08
C LEU A 54 -0.66 13.91 -2.31
N PHE A 55 -0.46 14.34 -3.57
CA PHE A 55 0.56 15.34 -3.90
C PHE A 55 0.31 16.68 -3.20
N LEU A 56 -0.92 17.17 -3.20
CA LEU A 56 -1.28 18.44 -2.53
C LEU A 56 -1.04 18.34 -1.02
N ALA A 57 -1.41 17.23 -0.39
CA ALA A 57 -1.12 16.98 1.03
C ALA A 57 0.38 16.90 1.31
N GLY A 58 1.13 16.22 0.43
CA GLY A 58 2.60 16.16 0.50
C GLY A 58 3.26 17.54 0.39
N VAL A 59 2.73 18.43 -0.47
CA VAL A 59 3.20 19.82 -0.58
C VAL A 59 2.95 20.60 0.71
N ILE A 60 1.78 20.40 1.34
CA ILE A 60 1.46 21.03 2.63
C ILE A 60 2.44 20.55 3.70
N GLY A 61 2.60 19.23 3.86
CA GLY A 61 3.54 18.65 4.82
C GLY A 61 4.98 19.10 4.60
N GLY A 62 5.44 19.10 3.34
CA GLY A 62 6.79 19.53 2.97
C GLY A 62 7.06 21.02 3.25
N LYS A 63 6.07 21.90 3.02
CA LYS A 63 6.18 23.33 3.31
C LYS A 63 6.10 23.65 4.79
N THR A 64 5.19 22.99 5.51
CA THR A 64 4.97 23.25 6.94
C THR A 64 5.95 22.52 7.83
N ARG A 65 6.57 21.44 7.34
CA ARG A 65 7.40 20.51 8.12
C ARG A 65 6.65 19.91 9.31
N ARG A 66 5.35 19.71 9.16
CA ARG A 66 4.46 19.15 10.16
C ARG A 66 3.89 17.82 9.68
N SER A 67 3.52 16.96 10.62
CA SER A 67 2.79 15.73 10.32
C SER A 67 1.39 16.04 9.78
N ALA A 68 0.76 15.07 9.07
CA ALA A 68 -0.61 15.22 8.59
C ALA A 68 -1.57 15.57 9.74
N MET A 69 -1.44 14.89 10.89
CA MET A 69 -2.28 15.14 12.06
C MET A 69 -2.09 16.51 12.70
N GLU A 70 -0.94 17.15 12.50
CA GLU A 70 -0.71 18.54 12.94
C GLU A 70 -1.30 19.56 11.97
N THR A 71 -1.19 19.31 10.66
CA THR A 71 -1.74 20.23 9.64
C THR A 71 -3.27 20.21 9.62
N VAL A 72 -3.89 19.09 9.92
CA VAL A 72 -5.37 18.97 10.05
C VAL A 72 -5.92 19.91 11.12
N LYS A 73 -5.16 20.19 12.19
CA LYS A 73 -5.59 21.13 13.26
C LYS A 73 -5.77 22.55 12.76
N ASP A 74 -5.05 22.96 11.72
CA ASP A 74 -5.17 24.31 11.16
C ASP A 74 -6.54 24.51 10.49
N SER A 75 -7.16 23.44 9.97
CA SER A 75 -8.48 23.49 9.32
C SER A 75 -9.64 23.12 10.26
N PHE A 76 -9.44 22.17 11.18
CA PHE A 76 -10.51 21.58 12.00
C PHE A 76 -10.36 21.89 13.49
N GLY A 77 -9.36 22.66 13.88
CA GLY A 77 -9.07 22.97 15.30
C GLY A 77 -8.53 21.77 16.08
N ILE A 78 -8.34 21.97 17.39
CA ILE A 78 -7.74 20.94 18.27
C ILE A 78 -8.62 19.70 18.36
N HIS A 79 -9.93 19.87 18.55
CA HIS A 79 -10.85 18.75 18.68
C HIS A 79 -11.03 17.96 17.37
N GLY A 80 -11.09 18.66 16.23
CA GLY A 80 -11.10 18.01 14.93
C GLY A 80 -9.79 17.23 14.67
N GLY A 81 -8.64 17.81 15.00
CA GLY A 81 -7.35 17.12 14.90
C GLY A 81 -7.28 15.87 15.78
N GLN A 82 -7.87 15.86 16.97
CA GLN A 82 -7.96 14.68 17.84
C GLN A 82 -8.82 13.59 17.21
N LEU A 83 -9.99 13.96 16.64
CA LEU A 83 -10.86 13.02 15.95
C LEU A 83 -10.14 12.32 14.79
N PHE A 84 -9.49 13.11 13.92
CA PHE A 84 -8.73 12.55 12.80
C PHE A 84 -7.55 11.69 13.26
N ALA A 85 -6.87 12.05 14.35
CA ALA A 85 -5.80 11.23 14.91
C ALA A 85 -6.32 9.86 15.38
N VAL A 86 -7.48 9.80 16.04
CA VAL A 86 -8.12 8.54 16.45
C VAL A 86 -8.50 7.70 15.23
N LEU A 87 -9.13 8.31 14.22
CA LEU A 87 -9.50 7.64 12.97
C LEU A 87 -8.25 7.09 12.25
N ASN A 88 -7.15 7.84 12.22
CA ASN A 88 -5.90 7.39 11.65
C ASN A 88 -5.31 6.19 12.39
N VAL A 89 -5.36 6.17 13.73
CA VAL A 89 -4.92 5.00 14.51
C VAL A 89 -5.75 3.77 14.18
N LEU A 90 -7.07 3.90 14.06
CA LEU A 90 -7.96 2.80 13.66
C LEU A 90 -7.64 2.31 12.24
N GLN A 91 -7.42 3.23 11.31
CA GLN A 91 -7.00 2.91 9.94
C GLN A 91 -5.67 2.13 9.91
N LEU A 92 -4.66 2.60 10.64
CA LEU A 92 -3.35 1.93 10.72
C LEU A 92 -3.43 0.54 11.35
N ALA A 93 -4.28 0.36 12.37
CA ALA A 93 -4.55 -0.96 12.93
C ALA A 93 -5.20 -1.89 11.91
N GLY A 94 -6.17 -1.38 11.13
CA GLY A 94 -6.81 -2.10 10.04
C GLY A 94 -5.80 -2.52 8.96
N TRP A 95 -4.98 -1.60 8.48
CA TRP A 95 -3.92 -1.90 7.51
C TRP A 95 -2.91 -2.92 8.03
N THR A 96 -2.50 -2.81 9.29
CA THR A 96 -1.59 -3.79 9.90
C THR A 96 -2.20 -5.20 9.88
N ALA A 97 -3.48 -5.32 10.21
CA ALA A 97 -4.18 -6.60 10.17
C ALA A 97 -4.26 -7.17 8.74
N ILE A 98 -4.59 -6.34 7.75
CA ILE A 98 -4.63 -6.73 6.32
C ILE A 98 -3.25 -7.21 5.86
N MET A 99 -2.19 -6.46 6.12
CA MET A 99 -0.83 -6.82 5.69
C MET A 99 -0.34 -8.13 6.32
N ILE A 100 -0.68 -8.38 7.60
CA ILE A 100 -0.38 -9.64 8.27
C ILE A 100 -1.15 -10.78 7.61
N TYR A 101 -2.43 -10.57 7.33
CA TYR A 101 -3.30 -11.58 6.71
C TYR A 101 -2.84 -11.93 5.29
N ASP A 102 -2.54 -10.94 4.47
CA ASP A 102 -2.06 -11.13 3.09
C ASP A 102 -0.71 -11.84 3.06
N GLY A 103 0.20 -11.47 3.97
CA GLY A 103 1.47 -12.17 4.15
C GLY A 103 1.27 -13.63 4.57
N ALA A 104 0.30 -13.89 5.45
CA ALA A 104 -0.03 -15.24 5.88
C ALA A 104 -0.65 -16.07 4.75
N LEU A 105 -1.50 -15.48 3.90
CA LEU A 105 -2.03 -16.13 2.71
C LEU A 105 -0.91 -16.53 1.74
N ALA A 106 0.01 -15.62 1.47
CA ALA A 106 1.15 -15.89 0.60
C ALA A 106 2.04 -17.02 1.14
N ALA A 107 2.35 -16.99 2.45
CA ALA A 107 3.14 -18.03 3.10
C ALA A 107 2.42 -19.39 3.13
N GLN A 108 1.11 -19.40 3.37
CA GLN A 108 0.28 -20.60 3.34
C GLN A 108 0.24 -21.24 1.95
N GLY A 109 0.31 -20.44 0.88
CA GLY A 109 0.40 -20.93 -0.50
C GLY A 109 1.68 -21.73 -0.77
N ILE A 110 2.76 -21.48 -0.01
CA ILE A 110 4.05 -22.18 -0.15
C ILE A 110 4.16 -23.34 0.86
N PHE A 111 3.81 -23.08 2.13
CA PHE A 111 3.90 -24.03 3.22
C PHE A 111 2.55 -24.14 3.95
N GLN A 112 1.86 -25.23 3.79
CA GLN A 112 0.52 -25.46 4.34
C GLN A 112 0.57 -25.82 5.85
N ALA A 113 1.03 -24.86 6.68
CA ALA A 113 1.13 -25.05 8.13
C ALA A 113 -0.12 -24.59 8.90
N GLY A 114 -1.04 -23.90 8.22
CA GLY A 114 -2.21 -23.26 8.84
C GLY A 114 -2.06 -21.73 8.87
N GLN A 115 -3.05 -21.03 8.33
CA GLN A 115 -3.00 -19.57 8.15
C GLN A 115 -2.79 -18.80 9.46
N TRP A 116 -3.41 -19.25 10.56
CA TRP A 116 -3.26 -18.60 11.87
C TRP A 116 -1.83 -18.64 12.41
N ILE A 117 -1.07 -19.72 12.11
CA ILE A 117 0.34 -19.87 12.49
C ILE A 117 1.17 -18.80 11.79
N TRP A 118 0.93 -18.57 10.50
CA TRP A 118 1.60 -17.55 9.72
C TRP A 118 1.24 -16.14 10.20
N CYS A 119 -0.03 -15.86 10.51
CA CYS A 119 -0.43 -14.58 11.10
C CYS A 119 0.30 -14.30 12.41
N LEU A 120 0.40 -15.32 13.29
CA LEU A 120 1.09 -15.19 14.57
C LEU A 120 2.59 -14.97 14.36
N LEU A 121 3.22 -15.75 13.49
CA LEU A 121 4.65 -15.61 13.18
C LEU A 121 4.97 -14.24 12.61
N ILE A 122 4.23 -13.76 11.63
CA ILE A 122 4.44 -12.44 11.02
C ILE A 122 4.21 -11.33 12.05
N GLY A 123 3.13 -11.43 12.85
CA GLY A 123 2.85 -10.47 13.91
C GLY A 123 3.98 -10.39 14.95
N VAL A 124 4.50 -11.53 15.39
CA VAL A 124 5.65 -11.59 16.31
C VAL A 124 6.90 -10.98 15.66
N LEU A 125 7.19 -11.29 14.40
CA LEU A 125 8.33 -10.73 13.68
C LEU A 125 8.23 -9.19 13.58
N ILE A 126 7.04 -8.64 13.34
CA ILE A 126 6.83 -7.18 13.32
C ILE A 126 7.13 -6.59 14.70
N ILE A 127 6.63 -7.19 15.79
CA ILE A 127 6.89 -6.72 17.15
C ILE A 127 8.38 -6.76 17.46
N VAL A 128 9.05 -7.88 17.17
CA VAL A 128 10.49 -8.03 17.36
C VAL A 128 11.26 -6.96 16.58
N TRP A 129 10.87 -6.72 15.33
CA TRP A 129 11.47 -5.69 14.49
C TRP A 129 11.37 -4.29 15.11
N ILE A 130 10.19 -3.93 15.60
CA ILE A 130 9.97 -2.63 16.26
C ILE A 130 10.80 -2.50 17.54
N LEU A 131 10.88 -3.56 18.35
CA LEU A 131 11.61 -3.57 19.62
C LEU A 131 13.13 -3.47 19.42
N ILE A 132 13.69 -4.13 18.41
CA ILE A 132 15.13 -4.10 18.11
C ILE A 132 15.54 -2.76 17.47
N ARG A 133 14.59 -1.92 17.05
CA ARG A 133 14.85 -0.64 16.38
C ARG A 133 15.86 -0.78 15.22
N ILE A 134 15.65 -1.73 14.33
CA ILE A 134 16.51 -1.90 13.16
C ILE A 134 16.32 -0.69 12.24
N THR A 135 17.14 0.33 12.47
CA THR A 135 17.07 1.61 11.73
C THR A 135 17.97 1.63 10.49
N ASN A 136 18.87 0.66 10.35
CA ASN A 136 19.85 0.64 9.25
C ASN A 136 19.50 -0.39 8.17
N LEU A 137 18.32 -0.23 7.58
CA LEU A 137 17.74 -1.14 6.60
C LEU A 137 18.12 -0.85 5.15
N GLY A 138 18.97 0.15 4.89
CA GLY A 138 19.24 0.63 3.52
C GLY A 138 19.60 -0.48 2.54
N LYS A 139 20.56 -1.36 2.89
CA LYS A 139 20.94 -2.48 2.02
C LYS A 139 19.86 -3.56 1.91
N PHE A 140 19.22 -3.91 3.04
CA PHE A 140 18.14 -4.89 3.06
C PHE A 140 16.95 -4.40 2.24
N ASN A 141 16.54 -3.14 2.42
CA ASN A 141 15.46 -2.53 1.66
C ASN A 141 15.79 -2.52 0.15
N THR A 142 17.01 -2.16 -0.23
CA THR A 142 17.44 -2.18 -1.64
C THR A 142 17.34 -3.59 -2.24
N VAL A 143 17.79 -4.61 -1.54
CA VAL A 143 17.71 -6.01 -2.01
C VAL A 143 16.26 -6.46 -2.10
N ALA A 144 15.44 -6.17 -1.10
CA ALA A 144 14.02 -6.50 -1.10
C ALA A 144 13.27 -5.83 -2.26
N MET A 145 13.53 -4.54 -2.50
CA MET A 145 12.91 -3.80 -3.61
C MET A 145 13.38 -4.30 -4.98
N ALA A 146 14.65 -4.67 -5.12
CA ALA A 146 15.16 -5.29 -6.34
C ALA A 146 14.49 -6.65 -6.59
N ALA A 147 14.35 -7.48 -5.57
CA ALA A 147 13.65 -8.76 -5.66
C ALA A 147 12.17 -8.58 -6.04
N LEU A 148 11.49 -7.61 -5.43
CA LEU A 148 10.11 -7.25 -5.76
C LEU A 148 9.97 -6.77 -7.19
N PHE A 149 10.89 -5.94 -7.68
CA PHE A 149 10.91 -5.48 -9.08
C PHE A 149 11.07 -6.64 -10.06
N ILE A 150 12.02 -7.56 -9.80
CA ILE A 150 12.22 -8.76 -10.63
C ILE A 150 10.95 -9.63 -10.61
N LEU A 151 10.35 -9.84 -9.44
CA LEU A 151 9.11 -10.61 -9.31
C LEU A 151 7.97 -9.96 -10.12
N THR A 152 7.85 -8.64 -10.09
CA THR A 152 6.85 -7.90 -10.88
C THR A 152 7.06 -8.10 -12.40
N LEU A 153 8.31 -8.10 -12.86
CA LEU A 153 8.61 -8.37 -14.28
C LEU A 153 8.27 -9.82 -14.66
N ILE A 154 8.55 -10.79 -13.79
CA ILE A 154 8.19 -12.20 -14.00
C ILE A 154 6.67 -12.34 -14.09
N LEU A 155 5.95 -11.71 -13.16
CA LEU A 155 4.49 -11.73 -13.11
C LEU A 155 3.89 -11.09 -14.37
N ALA A 156 4.40 -9.92 -14.78
CA ALA A 156 4.00 -9.27 -16.01
C ALA A 156 4.23 -10.17 -17.25
N LYS A 157 5.40 -10.83 -17.34
CA LYS A 157 5.67 -11.78 -18.40
C LYS A 157 4.66 -12.93 -18.43
N VAL A 158 4.36 -13.53 -17.27
CA VAL A 158 3.40 -14.64 -17.18
C VAL A 158 2.01 -14.18 -17.62
N ILE A 159 1.55 -13.02 -17.17
CA ILE A 159 0.22 -12.50 -17.50
C ILE A 159 0.10 -12.14 -18.99
N PHE A 160 1.07 -11.45 -19.56
CA PHE A 160 0.94 -10.93 -20.91
C PHE A 160 1.32 -11.93 -22.00
N PHE A 161 2.15 -12.94 -21.70
CA PHE A 161 2.66 -13.86 -22.72
C PHE A 161 2.15 -15.30 -22.61
N ASN A 162 1.67 -15.74 -21.43
CA ASN A 162 1.21 -17.13 -21.25
C ASN A 162 -0.30 -17.29 -21.37
N GLY A 163 -1.02 -16.22 -21.71
CA GLY A 163 -2.48 -16.22 -21.80
C GLY A 163 -3.16 -16.09 -20.43
N THR A 164 -4.24 -15.36 -20.39
CA THR A 164 -5.03 -15.19 -19.20
C THR A 164 -5.99 -16.36 -19.01
N ALA A 165 -6.00 -16.98 -17.84
CA ALA A 165 -7.12 -17.80 -17.44
C ALA A 165 -8.40 -16.92 -17.46
N SER A 166 -9.50 -17.44 -18.00
CA SER A 166 -10.78 -16.74 -17.93
C SER A 166 -11.16 -16.55 -16.46
N VAL A 167 -11.24 -15.28 -16.05
CA VAL A 167 -11.70 -14.94 -14.70
C VAL A 167 -13.19 -15.25 -14.66
N VAL A 168 -13.60 -16.15 -13.78
CA VAL A 168 -15.00 -16.38 -13.47
C VAL A 168 -15.50 -15.11 -12.77
N GLN A 169 -16.40 -14.39 -13.42
CA GLN A 169 -17.01 -13.17 -12.88
C GLN A 169 -18.13 -13.58 -11.94
N ASP A 170 -17.86 -13.61 -10.65
CA ASP A 170 -18.87 -13.94 -9.64
C ASP A 170 -19.65 -12.73 -9.15
N GLU A 171 -19.09 -11.52 -9.24
CA GLU A 171 -19.77 -10.27 -8.91
C GLU A 171 -19.42 -9.16 -9.91
N ALA A 172 -20.45 -8.48 -10.45
CA ALA A 172 -20.26 -7.38 -11.39
C ALA A 172 -19.87 -6.10 -10.65
N MET A 173 -18.59 -5.75 -10.63
CA MET A 173 -18.15 -4.44 -10.18
C MET A 173 -18.59 -3.36 -11.17
N SER A 174 -19.24 -2.28 -10.70
CA SER A 174 -19.54 -1.14 -11.55
C SER A 174 -18.29 -0.32 -11.86
N PHE A 175 -18.26 0.36 -13.00
CA PHE A 175 -17.12 1.23 -13.35
C PHE A 175 -16.91 2.35 -12.33
N GLY A 176 -17.99 2.91 -11.76
CA GLY A 176 -17.91 3.93 -10.71
C GLY A 176 -17.26 3.40 -9.43
N ALA A 177 -17.66 2.20 -8.98
CA ALA A 177 -17.04 1.55 -7.81
C ALA A 177 -15.56 1.23 -8.04
N ALA A 178 -15.18 0.87 -9.25
CA ALA A 178 -13.78 0.66 -9.61
C ALA A 178 -12.96 1.96 -9.55
N VAL A 179 -13.49 3.06 -10.09
CA VAL A 179 -12.84 4.39 -9.97
C VAL A 179 -12.72 4.79 -8.51
N GLU A 180 -13.77 4.63 -7.70
CA GLU A 180 -13.75 4.91 -6.26
C GLU A 180 -12.65 4.11 -5.54
N LEU A 181 -12.57 2.80 -5.77
CA LEU A 181 -11.51 1.96 -5.20
C LEU A 181 -10.12 2.45 -5.62
N ALA A 182 -9.94 2.80 -6.90
CA ALA A 182 -8.67 3.29 -7.42
C ALA A 182 -8.28 4.68 -6.86
N VAL A 183 -9.25 5.54 -6.51
CA VAL A 183 -9.02 6.81 -5.79
C VAL A 183 -8.63 6.55 -4.35
N ALA A 184 -9.32 5.61 -3.69
CA ALA A 184 -9.12 5.31 -2.27
C ALA A 184 -7.69 4.80 -1.96
N MET A 185 -7.05 4.10 -2.91
CA MET A 185 -5.71 3.55 -2.70
C MET A 185 -4.66 4.62 -2.37
N PRO A 186 -4.39 5.64 -3.21
CA PRO A 186 -3.47 6.72 -2.84
C PRO A 186 -3.95 7.56 -1.66
N LEU A 187 -5.27 7.73 -1.48
CA LEU A 187 -5.83 8.50 -0.37
C LEU A 187 -5.61 7.83 0.98
N SER A 188 -5.55 6.51 1.04
CA SER A 188 -5.31 5.77 2.28
C SER A 188 -3.93 6.06 2.91
N TRP A 189 -3.05 6.73 2.17
CA TRP A 189 -1.69 7.09 2.60
C TRP A 189 -1.57 8.57 3.03
N LEU A 190 -2.66 9.34 2.98
CA LEU A 190 -2.74 10.69 3.50
C LEU A 190 -2.73 10.69 5.03
#